data_fc26629816e3c0dc28f38de11ed9ab4a
#
_entry.id   fc26629816e3c0dc28f38de11ed9ab4a
#
_cell.length_a   1.000
_cell.length_b   1.000
_cell.length_c   1.000
_cell.angle_alpha   90.00
_cell.angle_beta   90.00
_cell.angle_gamma   90.00
#
_symmetry.space_group_name_H-M   'P 1'
#
loop_
_entity.id
_entity.type
_entity.pdbx_description
1 polymer ?
#
loop_
_entity_poly.entity_id
_entity_poly.type
_entity_poly.pdbx_seq_one_letter_code
_entity_poly.pdbx_strand_id
1 'polypeptide(L)'
;WDLRAPWVEPLRGPNGLDINKIKNDIQPWQERRAAEYMTHAPLGSLNSVGGVATEINSVNYVSPRSWLCCSHFILGFFFLVGHWWHSGRSRAAAAGFEKGINRANEPVLSMRPID
;
A
#
# COMPACT_ATOMS: atom_id res chain seq x y z
N TRP A 1 -10.13 11.09 -2.80
CA TRP A 1 -10.71 12.42 -2.49
C TRP A 1 -12.25 12.39 -2.36
N ASP A 2 -12.88 11.38 -2.93
CA ASP A 2 -14.32 11.14 -2.78
C ASP A 2 -14.70 10.40 -1.51
N LEU A 3 -13.74 9.94 -0.76
CA LEU A 3 -13.98 9.11 0.41
C LEU A 3 -14.71 9.89 1.49
N ARG A 4 -15.79 9.32 2.01
CA ARG A 4 -16.54 9.83 3.15
C ARG A 4 -16.50 8.81 4.26
N ALA A 5 -15.88 9.16 5.38
CA ALA A 5 -15.78 8.28 6.53
C ALA A 5 -15.58 9.14 7.80
N PRO A 6 -16.10 8.71 8.95
CA PRO A 6 -15.96 9.48 10.20
C PRO A 6 -14.52 9.80 10.58
N TRP A 7 -13.57 8.95 10.19
CA TRP A 7 -12.16 9.11 10.55
C TRP A 7 -11.43 10.12 9.64
N VAL A 8 -11.98 10.46 8.48
CA VAL A 8 -11.37 11.43 7.56
C VAL A 8 -12.06 12.79 7.58
N GLU A 9 -13.31 12.85 8.04
CA GLU A 9 -14.09 14.10 8.06
C GLU A 9 -13.43 15.23 8.87
N PRO A 10 -12.77 14.97 10.02
CA PRO A 10 -12.08 16.05 10.74
C PRO A 10 -11.00 16.77 9.94
N LEU A 11 -10.50 16.15 8.88
CA LEU A 11 -9.47 16.74 8.01
C LEU A 11 -10.07 17.41 6.78
N ARG A 12 -11.40 17.42 6.65
CA ARG A 12 -12.08 17.94 5.48
C ARG A 12 -12.29 19.44 5.58
N GLY A 13 -12.01 20.12 4.47
CA GLY A 13 -12.30 21.52 4.30
C GLY A 13 -13.38 21.74 3.23
N PRO A 14 -13.65 23.01 2.87
CA PRO A 14 -14.70 23.32 1.88
C PRO A 14 -14.45 22.71 0.50
N ASN A 15 -13.19 22.51 0.12
CA ASN A 15 -12.80 22.02 -1.21
C ASN A 15 -12.17 20.61 -1.16
N GLY A 16 -12.60 19.78 -0.23
CA GLY A 16 -12.01 18.47 -0.01
C GLY A 16 -11.13 18.45 1.24
N LEU A 17 -10.05 17.67 1.23
CA LEU A 17 -9.15 17.61 2.36
C LEU A 17 -8.41 18.96 2.55
N ASP A 18 -8.36 19.42 3.78
CA ASP A 18 -7.69 20.67 4.12
C ASP A 18 -6.22 20.40 4.40
N ILE A 19 -5.35 20.86 3.53
CA ILE A 19 -3.90 20.68 3.65
C ILE A 19 -3.36 21.33 4.93
N ASN A 20 -3.94 22.44 5.36
CA ASN A 20 -3.51 23.09 6.60
C ASN A 20 -3.80 22.23 7.83
N LYS A 21 -4.92 21.54 7.84
CA LYS A 21 -5.25 20.59 8.93
C LYS A 21 -4.32 19.38 8.93
N ILE A 22 -3.83 18.99 7.75
CA ILE A 22 -2.93 17.85 7.61
C ILE A 22 -1.49 18.23 7.94
N LYS A 23 -1.00 19.36 7.40
CA LYS A 23 0.40 19.75 7.51
C LYS A 23 0.73 20.55 8.76
N ASN A 24 -0.18 21.43 9.19
CA ASN A 24 0.14 22.44 10.21
C ASN A 24 -0.41 22.10 11.59
N ASP A 25 -1.30 21.13 11.71
CA ASP A 25 -1.82 20.68 13.00
C ASP A 25 -0.97 19.53 13.52
N ILE A 26 0.27 19.84 13.88
CA ILE A 26 1.21 18.85 14.39
C ILE A 26 1.03 18.72 15.90
N GLN A 27 0.75 17.51 16.34
CA GLN A 27 0.55 17.20 17.75
C GLN A 27 1.86 16.75 18.40
N PRO A 28 2.02 16.93 19.72
CA PRO A 28 3.24 16.53 20.42
C PRO A 28 3.65 15.07 20.22
N TRP A 29 2.69 14.16 20.12
CA TRP A 29 3.01 12.73 19.88
C TRP A 29 3.64 12.50 18.50
N GLN A 30 3.25 13.30 17.52
CA GLN A 30 3.85 13.22 16.16
C GLN A 30 5.31 13.66 16.19
N GLU A 31 5.61 14.71 16.93
CA GLU A 31 6.99 15.18 17.09
C GLU A 31 7.85 14.15 17.82
N ARG A 32 7.32 13.53 18.89
CA ARG A 32 8.03 12.46 19.61
C ARG A 32 8.29 11.26 18.72
N ARG A 33 7.31 10.86 17.93
CA ARG A 33 7.45 9.71 17.03
C ARG A 33 8.45 10.01 15.91
N ALA A 34 8.43 11.23 15.37
CA ALA A 34 9.39 11.66 14.36
C ALA A 34 10.82 11.67 14.92
N ALA A 35 11.00 12.13 16.13
CA ALA A 35 12.30 12.11 16.82
C ALA A 35 12.79 10.68 17.03
N GLU A 36 11.92 9.76 17.39
CA GLU A 36 12.26 8.34 17.53
C GLU A 36 12.75 7.77 16.20
N TYR A 37 12.04 8.03 15.13
CA TYR A 37 12.45 7.53 13.81
C TYR A 37 13.76 8.15 13.33
N MET A 38 13.99 9.42 13.62
CA MET A 38 15.22 10.11 13.26
C MET A 38 16.43 9.52 13.98
N THR A 39 16.27 9.16 15.25
CA THR A 39 17.37 8.69 16.10
C THR A 39 17.63 7.19 16.01
N HIS A 40 16.73 6.44 15.43
CA HIS A 40 16.86 4.99 15.30
C HIS A 40 17.13 4.62 13.84
N ALA A 41 18.39 4.78 13.43
CA ALA A 41 18.81 4.46 12.07
C ALA A 41 18.55 2.98 11.74
N PRO A 42 18.20 2.66 10.47
CA PRO A 42 17.88 1.30 10.07
C PRO A 42 19.15 0.47 9.83
N LEU A 43 20.00 0.36 10.86
CA LEU A 43 21.22 -0.39 10.80
C LEU A 43 20.96 -1.83 11.27
N GLY A 44 21.64 -2.77 10.64
CA GLY A 44 21.51 -4.17 11.01
C GLY A 44 21.45 -5.09 9.80
N SER A 45 21.30 -6.37 10.08
CA SER A 45 21.24 -7.42 9.07
C SER A 45 19.80 -7.88 8.83
N LEU A 46 19.63 -8.64 7.76
CA LEU A 46 18.35 -9.29 7.46
C LEU A 46 17.95 -10.29 8.55
N ASN A 47 18.92 -10.86 9.27
CA ASN A 47 18.69 -11.80 10.36
C ASN A 47 18.40 -11.11 11.69
N SER A 48 18.13 -9.82 11.69
CA SER A 48 17.80 -9.03 12.89
C SER A 48 18.97 -8.83 13.84
N VAL A 49 20.19 -8.94 13.35
CA VAL A 49 21.39 -8.60 14.13
C VAL A 49 21.59 -7.11 14.04
N GLY A 50 21.51 -6.41 15.18
CA GLY A 50 21.65 -4.96 15.23
C GLY A 50 23.10 -4.50 15.03
N GLY A 51 23.25 -3.19 14.78
CA GLY A 51 24.53 -2.52 14.64
C GLY A 51 25.01 -2.39 13.21
N VAL A 52 26.17 -1.72 13.06
CA VAL A 52 26.79 -1.53 11.74
C VAL A 52 27.37 -2.83 11.20
N ALA A 53 27.69 -2.86 9.90
CA ALA A 53 28.15 -4.09 9.24
C ALA A 53 29.42 -4.70 9.84
N THR A 54 30.27 -3.86 10.46
CA THR A 54 31.51 -4.29 11.08
C THR A 54 31.35 -4.63 12.56
N GLU A 55 30.15 -4.49 13.12
CA GLU A 55 29.87 -4.75 14.53
C GLU A 55 29.91 -6.25 14.81
N ILE A 56 30.44 -6.61 16.00
CA ILE A 56 30.36 -7.97 16.48
C ILE A 56 28.93 -8.26 16.94
N ASN A 57 28.41 -9.44 16.62
CA ASN A 57 27.04 -9.83 16.95
C ASN A 57 26.82 -9.78 18.47
N SER A 58 26.11 -8.78 18.95
CA SER A 58 25.88 -8.59 20.38
C SER A 58 24.41 -8.48 20.75
N VAL A 59 23.57 -7.95 19.86
CA VAL A 59 22.15 -7.70 20.15
C VAL A 59 21.28 -8.07 18.94
N ASN A 60 20.06 -8.49 19.26
CA ASN A 60 19.02 -8.62 18.26
C ASN A 60 18.20 -7.33 18.30
N TYR A 61 18.19 -6.63 17.19
CA TYR A 61 17.47 -5.36 17.10
C TYR A 61 17.04 -5.06 15.68
N VAL A 62 15.80 -4.61 15.53
CA VAL A 62 15.27 -4.12 14.25
C VAL A 62 14.71 -2.73 14.48
N SER A 63 15.22 -1.74 13.75
CA SER A 63 14.76 -0.37 13.85
C SER A 63 13.29 -0.27 13.43
N PRO A 64 12.49 0.63 14.09
CA PRO A 64 11.15 0.94 13.60
C PRO A 64 11.11 1.40 12.14
N ARG A 65 12.15 2.09 11.67
CA ARG A 65 12.24 2.48 10.25
C ARG A 65 12.36 1.28 9.33
N SER A 66 13.09 0.25 9.73
CA SER A 66 13.18 -0.99 8.95
C SER A 66 11.83 -1.69 8.87
N TRP A 67 11.12 -1.78 9.98
CA TRP A 67 9.78 -2.34 10.00
C TRP A 67 8.81 -1.55 9.11
N LEU A 68 8.85 -0.24 9.21
CA LEU A 68 8.01 0.64 8.38
C LEU A 68 8.33 0.48 6.89
N CYS A 69 9.62 0.50 6.56
CA CYS A 69 10.06 0.36 5.17
C CYS A 69 9.59 -0.97 4.56
N CYS A 70 9.85 -2.08 5.24
CA CYS A 70 9.50 -3.40 4.74
C CYS A 70 7.98 -3.61 4.67
N SER A 71 7.26 -3.19 5.70
CA SER A 71 5.80 -3.32 5.72
C SER A 71 5.13 -2.49 4.63
N HIS A 72 5.59 -1.26 4.44
CA HIS A 72 5.04 -0.39 3.39
C HIS A 72 5.40 -0.88 1.99
N PHE A 73 6.57 -1.48 1.82
CA PHE A 73 6.94 -2.09 0.55
C PHE A 73 5.99 -3.24 0.18
N ILE A 74 5.72 -4.12 1.14
CA ILE A 74 4.80 -5.24 0.93
C ILE A 74 3.37 -4.75 0.70
N LEU A 75 2.91 -3.80 1.53
CA LEU A 75 1.59 -3.21 1.36
C LEU A 75 1.45 -2.53 0.01
N GLY A 76 2.44 -1.75 -0.39
CA GLY A 76 2.44 -1.08 -1.69
C GLY A 76 2.36 -2.06 -2.86
N PHE A 77 3.06 -3.18 -2.76
CA PHE A 77 3.00 -4.24 -3.75
C PHE A 77 1.58 -4.79 -3.88
N PHE A 78 0.93 -5.13 -2.76
CA PHE A 78 -0.42 -5.66 -2.81
C PHE A 78 -1.46 -4.62 -3.22
N PHE A 79 -1.26 -3.36 -2.87
CA PHE A 79 -2.12 -2.29 -3.38
C PHE A 79 -2.00 -2.13 -4.89
N LEU A 80 -0.79 -2.25 -5.43
CA LEU A 80 -0.58 -2.20 -6.88
C LEU A 80 -1.26 -3.38 -7.59
N VAL A 81 -1.10 -4.58 -7.05
CA VAL A 81 -1.77 -5.78 -7.58
C VAL A 81 -3.28 -5.63 -7.48
N GLY A 82 -3.78 -5.11 -6.34
CA GLY A 82 -5.19 -4.84 -6.16
C GLY A 82 -5.72 -3.79 -7.13
N HIS A 83 -4.94 -2.76 -7.40
CA HIS A 83 -5.30 -1.75 -8.38
C HIS A 83 -5.48 -2.38 -9.76
N TRP A 84 -4.55 -3.22 -10.18
CA TRP A 84 -4.66 -3.93 -11.48
C TRP A 84 -5.86 -4.85 -11.51
N TRP A 85 -6.11 -5.58 -10.42
CA TRP A 85 -7.27 -6.46 -10.31
C TRP A 85 -8.57 -5.67 -10.45
N HIS A 86 -8.73 -4.60 -9.67
CA HIS A 86 -9.96 -3.80 -9.68
C HIS A 86 -10.14 -3.04 -10.99
N SER A 87 -9.07 -2.50 -11.54
CA SER A 87 -9.09 -1.81 -12.83
C SER A 87 -9.48 -2.77 -13.95
N GLY A 88 -8.87 -3.96 -13.98
CA GLY A 88 -9.18 -4.98 -14.98
C GLY A 88 -10.59 -5.51 -14.85
N ARG A 89 -11.04 -5.77 -13.62
CA ARG A 89 -12.40 -6.25 -13.38
C ARG A 89 -13.44 -5.20 -13.73
N SER A 90 -13.18 -3.92 -13.43
CA SER A 90 -14.06 -2.82 -13.81
C SER A 90 -14.24 -2.73 -15.32
N ARG A 91 -13.15 -2.82 -16.05
CA ARG A 91 -13.18 -2.78 -17.52
C ARG A 91 -13.87 -4.02 -18.09
N ALA A 92 -13.62 -5.17 -17.51
CA ALA A 92 -14.27 -6.42 -17.91
C ALA A 92 -15.77 -6.36 -17.65
N ALA A 93 -16.21 -5.83 -16.50
CA ALA A 93 -17.62 -5.64 -16.17
C ALA A 93 -18.30 -4.69 -17.17
N ALA A 94 -17.65 -3.57 -17.49
CA ALA A 94 -18.18 -2.61 -18.47
C ALA A 94 -18.31 -3.23 -19.86
N ALA A 95 -17.43 -4.16 -20.20
CA ALA A 95 -17.46 -4.87 -21.48
C ALA A 95 -18.32 -6.14 -21.46
N GLY A 96 -18.88 -6.51 -20.31
CA GLY A 96 -19.74 -7.69 -20.18
C GLY A 96 -18.98 -8.99 -19.89
N PHE A 97 -17.71 -8.93 -19.50
CA PHE A 97 -16.88 -10.10 -19.24
C PHE A 97 -16.69 -10.43 -17.76
N GLU A 98 -17.43 -9.77 -16.86
CA GLU A 98 -17.26 -9.92 -15.40
C GLU A 98 -17.51 -11.36 -14.91
N LYS A 99 -18.30 -12.13 -15.66
CA LYS A 99 -18.58 -13.53 -15.34
C LYS A 99 -17.62 -14.51 -16.01
N GLY A 100 -16.61 -13.98 -16.68
CA GLY A 100 -15.66 -14.78 -17.44
C GLY A 100 -16.20 -15.19 -18.81
N ILE A 101 -15.55 -16.17 -19.40
CA ILE A 101 -15.90 -16.65 -20.74
C ILE A 101 -17.11 -17.56 -20.63
N ASN A 102 -18.17 -17.22 -21.38
CA ASN A 102 -19.31 -18.10 -21.53
C ASN A 102 -19.07 -19.01 -22.73
N ARG A 103 -18.77 -20.27 -22.48
CA ARG A 103 -18.44 -21.24 -23.54
C ARG A 103 -19.55 -21.40 -24.59
N ALA A 104 -20.80 -21.23 -24.17
CA ALA A 104 -21.91 -21.34 -25.10
C ALA A 104 -21.94 -20.18 -26.10
N ASN A 105 -21.43 -19.01 -25.73
CA ASN A 105 -21.45 -17.80 -26.52
C ASN A 105 -20.05 -17.34 -26.99
N GLU A 106 -19.03 -18.13 -26.70
CA GLU A 106 -17.67 -17.79 -27.11
C GLU A 106 -17.54 -17.94 -28.64
N PRO A 107 -17.20 -16.86 -29.34
CA PRO A 107 -17.13 -16.91 -30.81
C PRO A 107 -16.14 -17.95 -31.35
N VAL A 108 -14.98 -18.08 -30.68
CA VAL A 108 -13.96 -19.04 -31.12
C VAL A 108 -14.45 -20.49 -30.99
N LEU A 109 -15.16 -20.78 -29.87
CA LEU A 109 -15.68 -22.12 -29.61
C LEU A 109 -16.87 -22.48 -30.52
N SER A 110 -17.54 -21.47 -31.06
CA SER A 110 -18.67 -21.67 -32.00
C SER A 110 -18.25 -21.68 -33.44
N MET A 111 -16.97 -21.45 -33.73
CA MET A 111 -16.45 -21.53 -35.09
C MET A 111 -16.37 -22.97 -35.57
N ARG A 112 -16.75 -23.16 -36.83
CA ARG A 112 -16.65 -24.47 -37.47
C ARG A 112 -15.18 -24.79 -37.76
N PRO A 113 -14.68 -25.99 -37.41
CA PRO A 113 -13.32 -26.38 -37.77
C PRO A 113 -13.16 -26.47 -39.29
N ILE A 114 -11.96 -26.18 -39.78
CA ILE A 114 -11.61 -26.35 -41.17
C ILE A 114 -11.39 -27.85 -41.42
N ASP A 115 -12.11 -28.39 -42.37
CA ASP A 115 -11.98 -29.80 -42.77
C ASP A 115 -10.77 -30.01 -43.69
#